data_1287d8692ef588809c85d34f44d5c428
#
_entry.id   1287d8692ef588809c85d34f44d5c428
#
_cell.length_a   1.000
_cell.length_b   1.000
_cell.length_c   1.000
_cell.angle_alpha   90.00
_cell.angle_beta   90.00
_cell.angle_gamma   90.00
#
_symmetry.space_group_name_H-M   'P 1'
#
loop_
_entity.id
_entity.type
_entity.pdbx_description
1 polymer ?
#
loop_
_entity_poly.entity_id
_entity_poly.type
_entity_poly.pdbx_seq_one_letter_code
_entity_poly.pdbx_strand_id
1 'polypeptide(L)'
;MVELCEALDLSSRSKQLGHQASTSVLLPEKPSYAPKLSEVQQELDALQAAQGVKPKTLQDKQAVTSLLIDTIGDMPVDLVTRKDALEFKAFITNLPPRRHHRKPADPTIEAEAGETISITTLNNYLKMVSSLFNFAAKAAYCKGNPFEGLQIKQRRKVNQERQAFTEEDLRQLFSSESYPKPDDPRPHKYWLPLLGLYTGARMNELCQLYLDDVVSPNGLDCIHFRESRADQSLKTVTSERMLPIHSKLKALGFLEYVEKQRQAGHERLFPELTRHSKHGYAHAASKWFARLRERLGLKGEGVRKDFHSFRHTVADHLKQQGTDEALVAGVLGHQAAGITFSRYGKDYRPEVLLPVVEKITLAVL
;
A
#
# COMPACT_ATOMS: atom_id res chain seq x y z
N MET A 1 31.28 19.79 72.61
CA MET A 1 30.28 20.83 72.52
C MET A 1 30.96 22.15 72.20
N VAL A 2 31.79 22.14 71.18
CA VAL A 2 32.44 23.31 70.56
C VAL A 2 32.70 22.87 69.14
N GLU A 3 31.75 23.18 68.22
CA GLU A 3 31.88 23.03 66.76
C GLU A 3 30.49 23.26 66.14
N LEU A 4 29.95 24.46 66.30
CA LEU A 4 28.66 24.83 65.64
C LEU A 4 28.45 26.35 65.64
N CYS A 5 29.49 27.14 65.37
CA CYS A 5 29.38 28.61 65.32
C CYS A 5 30.22 29.30 64.26
N GLU A 6 30.59 28.61 63.11
CA GLU A 6 31.34 29.30 62.02
C GLU A 6 30.67 29.19 60.65
N ALA A 7 29.35 29.11 60.54
CA ALA A 7 28.66 29.02 59.25
C ALA A 7 27.61 30.16 58.99
N LEU A 8 27.77 31.29 59.62
CA LEU A 8 26.80 32.40 59.47
C LEU A 8 27.44 33.78 59.25
N ASP A 9 28.50 33.92 58.44
CA ASP A 9 29.01 35.24 58.09
C ASP A 9 29.62 35.37 56.69
N LEU A 10 28.91 34.82 55.66
CA LEU A 10 29.24 35.02 54.23
C LEU A 10 28.06 35.50 53.38
N SER A 11 27.03 36.12 53.97
CA SER A 11 25.86 36.56 53.20
C SER A 11 25.77 38.07 52.98
N SER A 12 26.80 38.83 53.14
CA SER A 12 26.75 40.31 53.01
C SER A 12 27.84 41.01 52.21
N ARG A 13 28.44 40.29 51.24
CA ARG A 13 29.34 40.96 50.27
C ARG A 13 29.20 40.45 48.85
N SER A 14 28.09 40.73 48.16
CA SER A 14 28.03 40.72 46.70
C SER A 14 26.87 41.53 46.16
N LYS A 15 26.85 42.84 46.47
CA LYS A 15 26.11 43.84 45.68
C LYS A 15 27.15 44.84 45.20
N GLN A 16 27.64 44.60 44.00
CA GLN A 16 28.18 45.54 43.00
C GLN A 16 29.23 44.83 42.17
N LEU A 17 28.81 44.37 40.98
CA LEU A 17 29.68 44.40 39.80
C LEU A 17 28.86 43.98 38.57
N GLY A 18 28.62 44.92 37.73
CA GLY A 18 28.71 44.87 36.28
C GLY A 18 27.84 43.84 35.52
N HIS A 19 26.88 44.35 34.79
CA HIS A 19 26.34 43.68 33.58
C HIS A 19 27.54 43.32 32.67
N GLN A 20 27.96 42.06 32.69
CA GLN A 20 28.70 41.46 31.60
C GLN A 20 27.72 40.62 30.76
N ALA A 21 27.54 41.01 29.51
CA ALA A 21 26.85 40.28 28.50
C ALA A 21 27.42 38.86 28.45
N SER A 22 26.58 37.86 28.75
CA SER A 22 26.89 36.42 28.53
C SER A 22 26.98 36.19 27.03
N THR A 23 28.16 36.35 26.48
CA THR A 23 28.50 35.76 25.19
C THR A 23 28.45 34.25 25.40
N SER A 24 27.38 33.60 24.93
CA SER A 24 27.30 32.17 24.85
C SER A 24 28.38 31.71 23.88
N VAL A 25 29.50 31.24 24.46
CA VAL A 25 30.52 30.52 23.72
C VAL A 25 29.84 29.27 23.21
N LEU A 26 29.51 29.24 21.92
CA LEU A 26 29.14 28.02 21.21
C LEU A 26 30.35 27.07 21.36
N LEU A 27 30.20 26.10 22.25
CA LEU A 27 31.16 25.00 22.31
C LEU A 27 31.15 24.33 20.92
N PRO A 28 32.32 24.05 20.31
CA PRO A 28 32.38 23.35 19.05
C PRO A 28 31.64 22.04 19.20
N GLU A 29 30.64 21.81 18.34
CA GLU A 29 29.92 20.54 18.29
C GLU A 29 30.93 19.42 18.12
N LYS A 30 30.87 18.42 19.01
CA LYS A 30 31.73 17.22 18.89
C LYS A 30 31.49 16.63 17.50
N PRO A 31 32.56 16.31 16.72
CA PRO A 31 32.36 15.66 15.42
C PRO A 31 31.57 14.39 15.64
N SER A 32 30.44 14.27 14.96
CA SER A 32 29.63 13.05 14.94
C SER A 32 30.35 11.99 14.12
N TYR A 33 30.48 10.79 14.68
CA TYR A 33 30.96 9.60 13.97
C TYR A 33 29.80 8.77 13.39
N ALA A 34 28.56 9.21 13.56
CA ALA A 34 27.40 8.53 13.01
C ALA A 34 27.32 8.72 11.49
N PRO A 35 26.85 7.71 10.74
CA PRO A 35 26.68 7.82 9.29
C PRO A 35 25.61 8.89 8.94
N LYS A 36 25.73 9.44 7.73
CA LYS A 36 24.77 10.40 7.18
C LYS A 36 23.45 9.73 6.83
N LEU A 37 22.40 10.54 6.68
CA LEU A 37 21.08 10.08 6.28
C LEU A 37 21.10 9.25 4.99
N SER A 38 21.87 9.68 3.97
CA SER A 38 22.02 8.95 2.70
C SER A 38 22.69 7.60 2.88
N GLU A 39 23.70 7.50 3.73
CA GLU A 39 24.44 6.26 4.02
C GLU A 39 23.56 5.26 4.77
N VAL A 40 22.85 5.72 5.81
CA VAL A 40 21.88 4.88 6.55
C VAL A 40 20.76 4.37 5.65
N GLN A 41 20.29 5.20 4.70
CA GLN A 41 19.28 4.75 3.72
C GLN A 41 19.83 3.64 2.83
N GLN A 42 21.07 3.74 2.36
CA GLN A 42 21.69 2.70 1.53
C GLN A 42 21.84 1.38 2.29
N GLU A 43 22.29 1.43 3.55
CA GLU A 43 22.38 0.23 4.38
C GLU A 43 21.01 -0.41 4.64
N LEU A 44 20.00 0.40 4.94
CA LEU A 44 18.63 -0.07 5.14
C LEU A 44 18.06 -0.70 3.86
N ASP A 45 18.33 -0.10 2.68
CA ASP A 45 17.89 -0.63 1.40
C ASP A 45 18.53 -1.98 1.09
N ALA A 46 19.84 -2.11 1.33
CA ALA A 46 20.58 -3.37 1.14
C ALA A 46 20.01 -4.49 2.05
N LEU A 47 19.77 -4.18 3.32
CA LEU A 47 19.15 -5.11 4.26
C LEU A 47 17.75 -5.52 3.82
N GLN A 48 16.91 -4.55 3.43
CA GLN A 48 15.54 -4.81 3.02
C GLN A 48 15.45 -5.54 1.69
N ALA A 49 16.37 -5.27 0.75
CA ALA A 49 16.48 -6.02 -0.49
C ALA A 49 16.82 -7.50 -0.22
N ALA A 50 17.76 -7.77 0.69
CA ALA A 50 18.10 -9.13 1.12
C ALA A 50 16.92 -9.84 1.83
N GLN A 51 16.03 -9.08 2.47
CA GLN A 51 14.78 -9.58 3.07
C GLN A 51 13.63 -9.74 2.05
N GLY A 52 13.86 -9.49 0.77
CA GLY A 52 12.85 -9.65 -0.28
C GLY A 52 11.86 -8.48 -0.40
N VAL A 53 12.16 -7.31 0.18
CA VAL A 53 11.32 -6.12 -0.02
C VAL A 53 11.34 -5.71 -1.48
N LYS A 54 10.14 -5.48 -2.05
CA LYS A 54 9.98 -5.20 -3.49
C LYS A 54 10.70 -3.89 -3.89
N PRO A 55 11.36 -3.85 -5.06
CA PRO A 55 12.12 -2.68 -5.54
C PRO A 55 11.32 -1.37 -5.53
N LYS A 56 10.02 -1.44 -5.87
CA LYS A 56 9.13 -0.27 -5.81
C LYS A 56 9.04 0.34 -4.40
N THR A 57 8.98 -0.50 -3.37
CA THR A 57 8.91 -0.04 -1.97
C THR A 57 10.21 0.64 -1.55
N LEU A 58 11.36 0.11 -1.99
CA LEU A 58 12.67 0.73 -1.73
C LEU A 58 12.77 2.08 -2.43
N GLN A 59 12.38 2.17 -3.71
CA GLN A 59 12.35 3.44 -4.44
C GLN A 59 11.47 4.49 -3.78
N ASP A 60 10.30 4.10 -3.26
CA ASP A 60 9.40 5.03 -2.55
C ASP A 60 10.05 5.54 -1.26
N LYS A 61 10.75 4.69 -0.50
CA LYS A 61 11.51 5.08 0.70
C LYS A 61 12.66 6.02 0.38
N GLN A 62 13.46 5.69 -0.64
CA GLN A 62 14.55 6.54 -1.13
C GLN A 62 14.05 7.93 -1.52
N ALA A 63 12.94 8.01 -2.26
CA ALA A 63 12.35 9.28 -2.67
C ALA A 63 11.92 10.13 -1.45
N VAL A 64 11.39 9.52 -0.40
CA VAL A 64 11.00 10.25 0.82
C VAL A 64 12.22 10.66 1.65
N THR A 65 13.26 9.83 1.71
CA THR A 65 14.53 10.20 2.37
C THR A 65 15.24 11.32 1.61
N SER A 66 15.18 11.34 0.27
CA SER A 66 15.68 12.48 -0.52
C SER A 66 14.93 13.77 -0.20
N LEU A 67 13.60 13.72 -0.01
CA LEU A 67 12.84 14.88 0.44
C LEU A 67 13.26 15.37 1.84
N LEU A 68 13.59 14.46 2.74
CA LEU A 68 14.13 14.82 4.06
C LEU A 68 15.47 15.52 3.92
N ILE A 69 16.39 14.95 3.13
CA ILE A 69 17.71 15.54 2.86
C ILE A 69 17.59 16.91 2.21
N ASP A 70 16.67 17.07 1.25
CA ASP A 70 16.39 18.39 0.62
C ASP A 70 15.91 19.43 1.63
N THR A 71 15.27 19.00 2.73
CA THR A 71 14.70 19.90 3.74
C THR A 71 15.72 20.27 4.81
N ILE A 72 16.45 19.30 5.35
CA ILE A 72 17.33 19.50 6.54
C ILE A 72 18.82 19.32 6.24
N GLY A 73 19.19 18.96 5.02
CA GLY A 73 20.56 18.60 4.63
C GLY A 73 20.90 17.14 4.87
N ASP A 74 21.96 16.65 4.19
CA ASP A 74 22.51 15.31 4.40
C ASP A 74 23.49 15.31 5.56
N MET A 75 22.97 15.20 6.78
CA MET A 75 23.72 15.26 8.02
C MET A 75 23.81 13.91 8.73
N PRO A 76 24.74 13.73 9.68
CA PRO A 76 24.79 12.56 10.57
C PRO A 76 23.47 12.35 11.30
N VAL A 77 23.00 11.08 11.37
CA VAL A 77 21.67 10.77 11.91
C VAL A 77 21.52 11.07 13.42
N ASP A 78 22.59 11.11 14.18
CA ASP A 78 22.59 11.45 15.60
C ASP A 78 22.43 12.95 15.86
N LEU A 79 22.66 13.80 14.85
CA LEU A 79 22.47 15.24 14.92
C LEU A 79 21.03 15.66 14.54
N VAL A 80 20.24 14.77 13.94
CA VAL A 80 18.86 15.07 13.59
C VAL A 80 18.00 15.18 14.84
N THR A 81 17.42 16.35 15.05
CA THR A 81 16.64 16.68 16.24
C THR A 81 15.13 16.54 16.02
N ARG A 82 14.36 16.63 17.09
CA ARG A 82 12.90 16.74 17.03
C ARG A 82 12.46 17.99 16.27
N LYS A 83 13.21 19.08 16.33
CA LYS A 83 12.92 20.33 15.59
C LYS A 83 12.98 20.08 14.08
N ASP A 84 14.02 19.39 13.61
CA ASP A 84 14.18 19.04 12.18
C ASP A 84 13.04 18.12 11.71
N ALA A 85 12.62 17.19 12.55
CA ALA A 85 11.48 16.31 12.24
C ALA A 85 10.15 17.08 12.14
N LEU A 86 9.94 18.12 12.94
CA LEU A 86 8.78 19.01 12.85
C LEU A 86 8.86 19.91 11.62
N GLU A 87 10.03 20.40 11.26
CA GLU A 87 10.28 21.18 10.05
C GLU A 87 9.95 20.35 8.80
N PHE A 88 10.47 19.12 8.72
CA PHE A 88 10.12 18.21 7.65
C PHE A 88 8.60 17.93 7.58
N LYS A 89 7.96 17.70 8.74
CA LYS A 89 6.49 17.52 8.77
C LYS A 89 5.76 18.72 8.23
N ALA A 90 6.15 19.95 8.62
CA ALA A 90 5.57 21.19 8.10
C ALA A 90 5.77 21.32 6.59
N PHE A 91 6.97 21.00 6.10
CA PHE A 91 7.28 21.00 4.68
C PHE A 91 6.38 20.04 3.88
N ILE A 92 6.31 18.76 4.29
CA ILE A 92 5.50 17.77 3.56
C ILE A 92 3.98 18.05 3.66
N THR A 93 3.51 18.73 4.70
CA THR A 93 2.09 19.09 4.85
C THR A 93 1.65 20.03 3.72
N ASN A 94 2.54 20.89 3.24
CA ASN A 94 2.27 21.86 2.19
C ASN A 94 2.64 21.37 0.78
N LEU A 95 3.03 20.09 0.62
CA LEU A 95 3.36 19.57 -0.69
C LEU A 95 2.12 19.42 -1.58
N PRO A 96 2.20 19.85 -2.85
CA PRO A 96 1.13 19.64 -3.81
C PRO A 96 0.99 18.13 -4.14
N PRO A 97 -0.22 17.67 -4.49
CA PRO A 97 -0.44 16.30 -4.94
C PRO A 97 0.42 15.96 -6.16
N ARG A 98 0.83 14.68 -6.27
CA ARG A 98 1.54 14.14 -7.45
C ARG A 98 2.90 14.77 -7.75
N ARG A 99 3.63 15.28 -6.76
CA ARG A 99 4.98 15.84 -6.96
C ARG A 99 5.92 14.91 -7.73
N HIS A 100 5.83 13.59 -7.54
CA HIS A 100 6.68 12.61 -8.21
C HIS A 100 6.43 12.47 -9.73
N HIS A 101 5.34 13.03 -10.25
CA HIS A 101 5.00 13.04 -11.67
C HIS A 101 5.40 14.34 -12.38
N ARG A 102 5.88 15.35 -11.66
CA ARG A 102 6.35 16.60 -12.23
C ARG A 102 7.82 16.43 -12.62
N LYS A 103 8.14 16.63 -13.90
CA LYS A 103 9.51 16.89 -14.32
C LYS A 103 9.98 18.19 -13.64
N PRO A 104 11.25 18.29 -13.22
CA PRO A 104 11.73 19.46 -12.46
C PRO A 104 11.64 20.82 -13.20
N ALA A 105 11.17 20.87 -14.43
CA ALA A 105 11.30 22.02 -15.31
C ALA A 105 10.01 22.41 -16.08
N ASP A 106 8.84 22.27 -15.48
CA ASP A 106 7.66 22.89 -16.08
C ASP A 106 7.10 23.97 -15.11
N PRO A 107 7.55 25.23 -15.22
CA PRO A 107 7.04 26.32 -14.38
C PRO A 107 5.62 26.76 -14.73
N THR A 108 5.01 26.21 -15.79
CA THR A 108 3.70 26.63 -16.30
C THR A 108 2.52 25.86 -15.72
N ILE A 109 2.76 24.78 -14.95
CA ILE A 109 1.69 24.07 -14.25
C ILE A 109 1.60 24.66 -12.83
N GLU A 110 0.87 25.77 -12.71
CA GLU A 110 0.39 26.26 -11.42
C GLU A 110 -0.42 25.12 -10.77
N ALA A 111 0.00 24.71 -9.55
CA ALA A 111 -0.88 23.92 -8.71
C ALA A 111 -2.12 24.76 -8.47
N GLU A 112 -3.31 24.22 -8.70
CA GLU A 112 -4.52 24.88 -8.23
C GLU A 112 -4.31 25.27 -6.77
N ALA A 113 -4.40 26.56 -6.48
CA ALA A 113 -4.01 27.12 -5.21
C ALA A 113 -4.84 26.45 -4.11
N GLY A 114 -4.20 25.66 -3.24
CA GLY A 114 -4.81 25.05 -2.05
C GLY A 114 -4.81 23.52 -1.97
N GLU A 115 -4.53 22.76 -3.03
CA GLU A 115 -4.46 21.30 -2.92
C GLU A 115 -3.13 20.84 -2.33
N THR A 116 -3.19 20.11 -1.20
CA THR A 116 -2.04 19.47 -0.57
C THR A 116 -2.17 17.94 -0.59
N ILE A 117 -1.07 17.22 -0.33
CA ILE A 117 -1.12 15.76 -0.22
C ILE A 117 -2.10 15.31 0.86
N SER A 118 -2.74 14.16 0.65
CA SER A 118 -3.67 13.61 1.64
C SER A 118 -2.95 13.27 2.95
N ILE A 119 -3.68 13.32 4.08
CA ILE A 119 -3.16 12.90 5.40
C ILE A 119 -2.63 11.46 5.36
N THR A 120 -3.25 10.58 4.57
CA THR A 120 -2.75 9.20 4.37
C THR A 120 -1.37 9.19 3.71
N THR A 121 -1.15 10.02 2.69
CA THR A 121 0.16 10.17 2.03
C THR A 121 1.19 10.76 2.99
N LEU A 122 0.83 11.81 3.72
CA LEU A 122 1.67 12.43 4.73
C LEU A 122 2.09 11.41 5.79
N ASN A 123 1.14 10.66 6.36
CA ASN A 123 1.44 9.63 7.34
C ASN A 123 2.32 8.51 6.78
N ASN A 124 2.18 8.16 5.50
CA ASN A 124 3.06 7.19 4.85
C ASN A 124 4.50 7.73 4.74
N TYR A 125 4.69 9.01 4.41
CA TYR A 125 6.01 9.63 4.39
C TYR A 125 6.65 9.61 5.78
N LEU A 126 5.90 10.02 6.81
CA LEU A 126 6.36 9.98 8.19
C LEU A 126 6.72 8.55 8.65
N LYS A 127 5.96 7.53 8.24
CA LYS A 127 6.28 6.12 8.52
C LYS A 127 7.58 5.68 7.85
N MET A 128 7.82 6.09 6.61
CA MET A 128 9.02 5.72 5.87
C MET A 128 10.27 6.31 6.54
N VAL A 129 10.26 7.60 6.88
CA VAL A 129 11.36 8.24 7.61
C VAL A 129 11.51 7.66 9.02
N SER A 130 10.42 7.43 9.73
CA SER A 130 10.44 6.79 11.05
C SER A 130 11.07 5.38 10.98
N SER A 131 10.86 4.64 9.88
CA SER A 131 11.51 3.34 9.64
C SER A 131 13.03 3.46 9.52
N LEU A 132 13.53 4.53 8.87
CA LEU A 132 14.96 4.84 8.76
C LEU A 132 15.57 5.06 10.15
N PHE A 133 14.96 5.93 10.97
CA PHE A 133 15.46 6.24 12.31
C PHE A 133 15.31 5.07 13.31
N ASN A 134 14.29 4.24 13.15
CA ASN A 134 14.18 3.00 13.92
C ASN A 134 15.31 2.01 13.60
N PHE A 135 15.74 1.95 12.34
CA PHE A 135 16.90 1.18 11.93
C PHE A 135 18.19 1.79 12.51
N ALA A 136 18.39 3.11 12.35
CA ALA A 136 19.55 3.83 12.89
C ALA A 136 19.69 3.65 14.42
N ALA A 137 18.58 3.72 15.15
CA ALA A 137 18.57 3.50 16.60
C ALA A 137 18.93 2.06 16.97
N LYS A 138 18.43 1.07 16.23
CA LYS A 138 18.80 -0.35 16.42
C LYS A 138 20.26 -0.64 16.10
N ALA A 139 20.83 0.07 15.13
CA ALA A 139 22.24 0.01 14.77
C ALA A 139 23.15 0.85 15.72
N ALA A 140 22.56 1.47 16.75
CA ALA A 140 23.24 2.36 17.69
C ALA A 140 23.87 3.61 17.03
N TYR A 141 23.42 4.02 15.85
CA TYR A 141 23.86 5.24 15.17
C TYR A 141 23.24 6.51 15.79
N CYS A 142 22.09 6.40 16.45
CA CYS A 142 21.43 7.49 17.18
C CYS A 142 20.74 6.97 18.44
N LYS A 143 20.41 7.86 19.37
CA LYS A 143 19.79 7.50 20.66
C LYS A 143 18.30 7.12 20.55
N GLY A 144 17.62 7.53 19.49
CA GLY A 144 16.20 7.31 19.33
C GLY A 144 15.67 7.89 18.03
N ASN A 145 14.34 7.78 17.85
CA ASN A 145 13.68 8.21 16.63
C ASN A 145 13.02 9.58 16.79
N PRO A 146 13.55 10.66 16.18
CA PRO A 146 12.98 12.00 16.30
C PRO A 146 11.60 12.13 15.62
N PHE A 147 11.19 11.17 14.77
CA PHE A 147 9.90 11.14 14.07
C PHE A 147 8.82 10.36 14.81
N GLU A 148 9.12 9.79 15.97
CA GLU A 148 8.15 9.02 16.74
C GLU A 148 6.91 9.85 17.10
N GLY A 149 5.71 9.27 16.91
CA GLY A 149 4.44 9.91 17.26
C GLY A 149 4.04 11.13 16.42
N LEU A 150 4.75 11.46 15.32
CA LEU A 150 4.41 12.61 14.46
C LEU A 150 3.21 12.39 13.54
N GLN A 151 2.72 11.16 13.42
CA GLN A 151 1.58 10.84 12.56
C GLN A 151 0.31 11.54 13.02
N ILE A 152 -0.48 11.99 12.06
CA ILE A 152 -1.78 12.63 12.33
C ILE A 152 -2.83 11.52 12.52
N LYS A 153 -3.45 11.49 13.69
CA LYS A 153 -4.55 10.55 13.96
C LYS A 153 -5.78 10.97 13.15
N GLN A 154 -6.24 10.09 12.27
CA GLN A 154 -7.52 10.28 11.57
C GLN A 154 -8.64 9.62 12.36
N ARG A 155 -9.72 10.37 12.63
CA ARG A 155 -10.94 9.83 13.26
C ARG A 155 -11.92 9.18 12.27
N ARG A 156 -11.49 8.94 11.01
CA ARG A 156 -12.35 8.31 10.00
C ARG A 156 -12.33 6.79 10.16
N LYS A 157 -13.49 6.15 10.04
CA LYS A 157 -13.54 4.68 9.92
C LYS A 157 -12.84 4.26 8.64
N VAL A 158 -12.01 3.22 8.71
CA VAL A 158 -11.21 2.69 7.58
C VAL A 158 -12.10 2.31 6.37
N ASN A 159 -13.34 1.87 6.61
CA ASN A 159 -14.31 1.52 5.57
C ASN A 159 -14.86 2.73 4.77
N GLN A 160 -14.56 3.97 5.17
CA GLN A 160 -14.96 5.18 4.45
C GLN A 160 -13.92 5.64 3.41
N GLU A 161 -12.72 5.05 3.40
CA GLU A 161 -11.66 5.46 2.48
C GLU A 161 -11.85 4.89 1.06
N ARG A 162 -12.47 3.73 0.93
CA ARG A 162 -12.75 3.09 -0.36
C ARG A 162 -14.14 2.44 -0.29
N GLN A 163 -14.98 2.79 -1.25
CA GLN A 163 -16.38 2.36 -1.28
C GLN A 163 -16.52 1.04 -2.03
N ALA A 164 -17.43 0.19 -1.58
CA ALA A 164 -17.95 -0.93 -2.36
C ALA A 164 -18.77 -0.42 -3.55
N PHE A 165 -18.90 -1.22 -4.60
CA PHE A 165 -19.92 -0.97 -5.63
C PHE A 165 -21.30 -1.31 -5.06
N THR A 166 -22.27 -0.43 -5.28
CA THR A 166 -23.69 -0.73 -5.04
C THR A 166 -24.23 -1.63 -6.14
N GLU A 167 -25.40 -2.23 -5.94
CA GLU A 167 -26.07 -3.00 -7.00
C GLU A 167 -26.35 -2.14 -8.24
N GLU A 168 -26.70 -0.87 -8.04
CA GLU A 168 -26.91 0.08 -9.13
C GLU A 168 -25.61 0.36 -9.90
N ASP A 169 -24.48 0.57 -9.21
CA ASP A 169 -23.18 0.71 -9.88
C ASP A 169 -22.83 -0.53 -10.72
N LEU A 170 -23.07 -1.72 -10.16
CA LEU A 170 -22.81 -2.99 -10.87
C LEU A 170 -23.72 -3.13 -12.08
N ARG A 171 -25.02 -2.83 -11.93
CA ARG A 171 -25.96 -2.85 -13.05
C ARG A 171 -25.52 -1.85 -14.12
N GLN A 172 -25.22 -0.62 -13.76
CA GLN A 172 -24.72 0.39 -14.67
C GLN A 172 -23.45 -0.04 -15.38
N LEU A 173 -22.49 -0.64 -14.64
CA LEU A 173 -21.23 -1.10 -15.20
C LEU A 173 -21.45 -2.20 -16.24
N PHE A 174 -22.19 -3.27 -15.90
CA PHE A 174 -22.27 -4.47 -16.72
C PHE A 174 -23.35 -4.40 -17.81
N SER A 175 -24.40 -3.57 -17.65
CA SER A 175 -25.45 -3.37 -18.68
C SER A 175 -25.09 -2.25 -19.66
N SER A 176 -24.00 -1.53 -19.44
CA SER A 176 -23.61 -0.42 -20.32
C SER A 176 -23.15 -0.92 -21.68
N GLU A 177 -23.55 -0.22 -22.74
CA GLU A 177 -22.99 -0.43 -24.09
C GLU A 177 -21.48 -0.20 -24.16
N SER A 178 -20.92 0.55 -23.19
CA SER A 178 -19.48 0.75 -23.05
C SER A 178 -18.76 -0.43 -22.42
N TYR A 179 -19.48 -1.41 -21.84
CA TYR A 179 -18.87 -2.63 -21.32
C TYR A 179 -18.52 -3.56 -22.49
N PRO A 180 -17.29 -4.09 -22.53
CA PRO A 180 -16.82 -4.94 -23.61
C PRO A 180 -17.65 -6.22 -23.75
N LYS A 181 -17.78 -6.70 -24.96
CA LYS A 181 -18.42 -8.00 -25.24
C LYS A 181 -17.42 -9.15 -25.11
N PRO A 182 -17.89 -10.41 -25.00
CA PRO A 182 -17.02 -11.58 -24.87
C PRO A 182 -16.01 -11.74 -26.01
N ASP A 183 -16.31 -11.21 -27.19
CA ASP A 183 -15.49 -11.26 -28.41
C ASP A 183 -14.56 -10.02 -28.60
N ASP A 184 -14.48 -9.12 -27.61
CA ASP A 184 -13.54 -7.99 -27.69
C ASP A 184 -12.10 -8.51 -27.93
N PRO A 185 -11.34 -7.91 -28.86
CA PRO A 185 -9.96 -8.31 -29.15
C PRO A 185 -9.03 -8.16 -27.97
N ARG A 186 -9.48 -7.58 -26.90
CA ARG A 186 -8.80 -7.46 -25.61
C ARG A 186 -9.62 -8.12 -24.49
N PRO A 187 -9.60 -9.46 -24.43
CA PRO A 187 -10.49 -10.23 -23.55
C PRO A 187 -10.39 -9.86 -22.07
N HIS A 188 -9.23 -9.36 -21.61
CA HIS A 188 -9.08 -8.88 -20.23
C HIS A 188 -10.11 -7.81 -19.86
N LYS A 189 -10.61 -7.03 -20.80
CA LYS A 189 -11.60 -5.99 -20.53
C LYS A 189 -12.97 -6.57 -20.18
N TYR A 190 -13.34 -7.67 -20.82
CA TYR A 190 -14.56 -8.38 -20.48
C TYR A 190 -14.42 -9.19 -19.19
N TRP A 191 -13.34 -9.97 -19.07
CA TRP A 191 -13.20 -10.94 -17.99
C TRP A 191 -12.73 -10.35 -16.66
N LEU A 192 -11.86 -9.32 -16.63
CA LEU A 192 -11.30 -8.81 -15.36
C LEU A 192 -12.37 -8.28 -14.40
N PRO A 193 -13.36 -7.46 -14.81
CA PRO A 193 -14.39 -7.01 -13.88
C PRO A 193 -15.26 -8.16 -13.36
N LEU A 194 -15.61 -9.14 -14.19
CA LEU A 194 -16.34 -10.33 -13.77
C LEU A 194 -15.54 -11.19 -12.80
N LEU A 195 -14.28 -11.47 -13.13
CA LEU A 195 -13.38 -12.19 -12.22
C LEU A 195 -13.18 -11.42 -10.91
N GLY A 196 -13.01 -10.08 -10.98
CA GLY A 196 -12.92 -9.24 -9.80
C GLY A 196 -14.14 -9.35 -8.89
N LEU A 197 -15.33 -9.42 -9.48
CA LEU A 197 -16.61 -9.51 -8.77
C LEU A 197 -16.80 -10.89 -8.12
N TYR A 198 -16.54 -11.97 -8.85
CA TYR A 198 -16.81 -13.34 -8.35
C TYR A 198 -15.64 -14.00 -7.60
N THR A 199 -14.49 -13.32 -7.50
CA THR A 199 -13.34 -13.82 -6.72
C THR A 199 -12.86 -12.87 -5.63
N GLY A 200 -13.20 -11.60 -5.72
CA GLY A 200 -12.62 -10.55 -4.89
C GLY A 200 -11.10 -10.40 -5.04
N ALA A 201 -10.48 -10.99 -6.07
CA ALA A 201 -9.04 -10.97 -6.28
C ALA A 201 -8.53 -9.56 -6.65
N ARG A 202 -7.24 -9.32 -6.36
CA ARG A 202 -6.61 -8.05 -6.76
C ARG A 202 -6.37 -8.03 -8.27
N MET A 203 -6.48 -6.86 -8.90
CA MET A 203 -6.31 -6.73 -10.34
C MET A 203 -5.01 -7.39 -10.85
N ASN A 204 -3.87 -7.20 -10.18
CA ASN A 204 -2.63 -7.81 -10.65
C ASN A 204 -2.61 -9.33 -10.47
N GLU A 205 -3.26 -9.86 -9.43
CA GLU A 205 -3.42 -11.32 -9.25
C GLU A 205 -4.14 -11.94 -10.45
N LEU A 206 -5.17 -11.27 -10.98
CA LEU A 206 -5.92 -11.70 -12.17
C LEU A 206 -5.13 -11.48 -13.47
N CYS A 207 -4.50 -10.30 -13.61
CA CYS A 207 -3.79 -9.95 -14.84
C CYS A 207 -2.55 -10.81 -15.11
N GLN A 208 -1.96 -11.40 -14.08
CA GLN A 208 -0.75 -12.22 -14.18
C GLN A 208 -1.01 -13.72 -14.31
N LEU A 209 -2.27 -14.17 -14.35
CA LEU A 209 -2.62 -15.59 -14.44
C LEU A 209 -2.09 -16.22 -15.72
N TYR A 210 -1.58 -17.43 -15.54
CA TYR A 210 -1.25 -18.35 -16.62
C TYR A 210 -2.38 -19.36 -16.80
N LEU A 211 -2.43 -20.02 -17.93
CA LEU A 211 -3.47 -21.00 -18.20
C LEU A 211 -3.37 -22.25 -17.33
N ASP A 212 -2.18 -22.58 -16.84
CA ASP A 212 -1.94 -23.64 -15.87
C ASP A 212 -2.24 -23.24 -14.41
N ASP A 213 -2.62 -21.97 -14.17
CA ASP A 213 -3.22 -21.54 -12.91
C ASP A 213 -4.74 -21.85 -12.87
N VAL A 214 -5.36 -22.21 -14.02
CA VAL A 214 -6.73 -22.71 -14.07
C VAL A 214 -6.68 -24.24 -14.08
N VAL A 215 -7.04 -24.84 -12.96
CA VAL A 215 -6.87 -26.25 -12.65
C VAL A 215 -8.19 -26.88 -12.19
N SER A 216 -8.30 -28.21 -12.27
CA SER A 216 -9.51 -28.94 -11.83
C SER A 216 -9.15 -30.09 -10.87
N PRO A 217 -8.64 -29.80 -9.66
CA PRO A 217 -8.35 -30.84 -8.69
C PRO A 217 -9.64 -31.56 -8.28
N ASN A 218 -9.62 -32.87 -8.30
CA ASN A 218 -10.77 -33.72 -7.95
C ASN A 218 -12.06 -33.35 -8.74
N GLY A 219 -11.93 -32.84 -9.96
CA GLY A 219 -13.06 -32.43 -10.80
C GLY A 219 -13.69 -31.08 -10.42
N LEU A 220 -13.12 -30.33 -9.49
CA LEU A 220 -13.57 -29.00 -9.13
C LEU A 220 -12.71 -27.92 -9.81
N ASP A 221 -13.32 -27.16 -10.73
CA ASP A 221 -12.61 -26.10 -11.44
C ASP A 221 -12.24 -24.95 -10.50
N CYS A 222 -10.96 -24.59 -10.49
CA CYS A 222 -10.37 -23.61 -9.58
C CYS A 222 -9.41 -22.66 -10.30
N ILE A 223 -9.20 -21.49 -9.72
CA ILE A 223 -8.07 -20.60 -10.04
C ILE A 223 -7.06 -20.70 -8.89
N HIS A 224 -5.82 -21.05 -9.20
CA HIS A 224 -4.71 -21.08 -8.25
C HIS A 224 -3.96 -19.76 -8.30
N PHE A 225 -4.23 -18.88 -7.35
CA PHE A 225 -3.45 -17.64 -7.16
C PHE A 225 -2.13 -18.00 -6.47
N ARG A 226 -1.04 -17.97 -7.22
CA ARG A 226 0.30 -18.36 -6.75
C ARG A 226 1.41 -17.46 -7.33
N GLU A 227 2.60 -17.61 -6.80
CA GLU A 227 3.83 -16.96 -7.29
C GLU A 227 4.81 -18.05 -7.70
N SER A 228 4.56 -18.70 -8.84
CA SER A 228 5.34 -19.84 -9.35
C SER A 228 6.32 -19.47 -10.46
N ARG A 229 6.26 -18.23 -10.96
CA ARG A 229 7.12 -17.69 -12.02
C ARG A 229 7.71 -16.35 -11.62
N ALA A 230 8.90 -16.03 -12.15
CA ALA A 230 9.64 -14.79 -11.85
C ALA A 230 8.89 -13.49 -12.20
N ASP A 231 7.89 -13.56 -13.06
CA ASP A 231 7.07 -12.43 -13.47
C ASP A 231 5.74 -12.34 -12.73
N GLN A 232 5.39 -13.34 -11.93
CA GLN A 232 4.26 -13.30 -11.00
C GLN A 232 4.67 -12.66 -9.67
N SER A 233 3.73 -12.03 -9.00
CA SER A 233 3.97 -11.50 -7.65
C SER A 233 2.69 -11.37 -6.84
N LEU A 234 2.67 -11.95 -5.66
CA LEU A 234 1.62 -11.77 -4.67
C LEU A 234 2.00 -10.64 -3.70
N LYS A 235 1.01 -10.01 -3.08
CA LYS A 235 1.26 -8.93 -2.12
C LYS A 235 1.84 -9.45 -0.80
N THR A 236 1.36 -10.62 -0.36
CA THR A 236 1.78 -11.32 0.86
C THR A 236 1.79 -12.81 0.58
N VAL A 237 2.53 -13.59 1.34
CA VAL A 237 2.53 -15.06 1.27
C VAL A 237 1.11 -15.63 1.44
N THR A 238 0.33 -15.07 2.36
CA THR A 238 -1.07 -15.46 2.59
C THR A 238 -2.03 -15.13 1.45
N SER A 239 -1.57 -14.46 0.39
CA SER A 239 -2.38 -14.23 -0.82
C SER A 239 -2.43 -15.45 -1.72
N GLU A 240 -1.52 -16.43 -1.56
CA GLU A 240 -1.57 -17.71 -2.25
C GLU A 240 -2.81 -18.48 -1.79
N ARG A 241 -3.58 -18.96 -2.75
CA ARG A 241 -4.82 -19.72 -2.49
C ARG A 241 -5.34 -20.38 -3.75
N MET A 242 -6.08 -21.47 -3.58
CA MET A 242 -6.84 -22.12 -4.64
C MET A 242 -8.32 -21.82 -4.44
N LEU A 243 -8.92 -21.08 -5.37
CA LEU A 243 -10.30 -20.59 -5.27
C LEU A 243 -11.18 -21.29 -6.32
N PRO A 244 -12.31 -21.91 -5.94
CA PRO A 244 -13.27 -22.46 -6.88
C PRO A 244 -13.80 -21.38 -7.85
N ILE A 245 -14.03 -21.78 -9.09
CA ILE A 245 -14.64 -20.91 -10.10
C ILE A 245 -16.15 -20.92 -9.88
N HIS A 246 -16.70 -19.72 -9.63
CA HIS A 246 -18.13 -19.50 -9.41
C HIS A 246 -18.96 -20.02 -10.59
N SER A 247 -20.11 -20.66 -10.34
CA SER A 247 -21.03 -21.18 -11.35
C SER A 247 -21.43 -20.16 -12.41
N LYS A 248 -21.63 -18.91 -12.03
CA LYS A 248 -21.93 -17.83 -12.98
C LYS A 248 -20.80 -17.56 -13.98
N LEU A 249 -19.53 -17.60 -13.56
CA LEU A 249 -18.40 -17.47 -14.49
C LEU A 249 -18.37 -18.62 -15.50
N LYS A 250 -18.65 -19.85 -15.06
CA LYS A 250 -18.77 -21.02 -15.94
C LYS A 250 -19.92 -20.83 -16.94
N ALA A 251 -21.10 -20.41 -16.47
CA ALA A 251 -22.26 -20.15 -17.33
C ALA A 251 -22.02 -19.02 -18.35
N LEU A 252 -21.13 -18.07 -18.06
CA LEU A 252 -20.72 -17.01 -18.99
C LEU A 252 -19.65 -17.46 -20.00
N GLY A 253 -19.19 -18.72 -19.95
CA GLY A 253 -18.23 -19.28 -20.91
C GLY A 253 -16.75 -19.04 -20.51
N PHE A 254 -16.45 -18.89 -19.22
CA PHE A 254 -15.06 -18.66 -18.80
C PHE A 254 -14.15 -19.86 -19.07
N LEU A 255 -14.62 -21.08 -18.86
CA LEU A 255 -13.83 -22.28 -19.13
C LEU A 255 -13.60 -22.49 -20.63
N GLU A 256 -14.58 -22.20 -21.45
CA GLU A 256 -14.49 -22.20 -22.92
C GLU A 256 -13.46 -21.15 -23.39
N TYR A 257 -13.45 -19.97 -22.77
CA TYR A 257 -12.44 -18.95 -23.04
C TYR A 257 -11.04 -19.47 -22.71
N VAL A 258 -10.85 -20.10 -21.54
CA VAL A 258 -9.56 -20.68 -21.11
C VAL A 258 -9.10 -21.73 -22.13
N GLU A 259 -9.99 -22.61 -22.55
CA GLU A 259 -9.67 -23.68 -23.50
C GLU A 259 -9.32 -23.12 -24.88
N LYS A 260 -10.02 -22.09 -25.35
CA LYS A 260 -9.69 -21.37 -26.58
C LYS A 260 -8.29 -20.77 -26.54
N GLN A 261 -7.87 -20.21 -25.40
CA GLN A 261 -6.50 -19.69 -25.23
C GLN A 261 -5.44 -20.81 -25.28
N ARG A 262 -5.74 -21.98 -24.68
CA ARG A 262 -4.86 -23.16 -24.74
C ARG A 262 -4.69 -23.65 -26.18
N GLN A 263 -5.79 -23.78 -26.92
CA GLN A 263 -5.78 -24.21 -28.31
C GLN A 263 -5.05 -23.22 -29.23
N ALA A 264 -5.08 -21.91 -28.89
CA ALA A 264 -4.31 -20.88 -29.59
C ALA A 264 -2.82 -20.91 -29.26
N GLY A 265 -2.33 -21.81 -28.38
CA GLY A 265 -0.94 -21.95 -27.98
C GLY A 265 -0.44 -20.84 -27.06
N HIS A 266 -1.32 -20.13 -26.40
CA HIS A 266 -0.92 -19.14 -25.41
C HIS A 266 -0.52 -19.80 -24.09
N GLU A 267 0.36 -19.14 -23.32
CA GLU A 267 0.71 -19.58 -21.97
C GLU A 267 -0.10 -18.83 -20.92
N ARG A 268 -0.44 -17.56 -21.22
CA ARG A 268 -1.10 -16.68 -20.27
C ARG A 268 -2.60 -16.56 -20.54
N LEU A 269 -3.37 -16.37 -19.45
CA LEU A 269 -4.81 -16.15 -19.54
C LEU A 269 -5.17 -14.90 -20.36
N PHE A 270 -4.35 -13.85 -20.23
CA PHE A 270 -4.49 -12.58 -20.98
C PHE A 270 -3.17 -12.27 -21.71
N PRO A 271 -2.90 -12.91 -22.85
CA PRO A 271 -1.63 -12.77 -23.57
C PRO A 271 -1.36 -11.33 -24.05
N GLU A 272 -2.40 -10.55 -24.29
CA GLU A 272 -2.32 -9.16 -24.75
C GLU A 272 -1.84 -8.18 -23.67
N LEU A 273 -1.85 -8.56 -22.38
CA LEU A 273 -1.32 -7.73 -21.32
C LEU A 273 0.19 -7.83 -21.24
N THR A 274 0.89 -6.72 -21.42
CA THR A 274 2.34 -6.63 -21.28
C THR A 274 2.75 -6.24 -19.86
N ARG A 275 3.84 -6.82 -19.36
CA ARG A 275 4.36 -6.51 -18.03
C ARG A 275 5.07 -5.15 -18.03
N HIS A 276 4.56 -4.24 -17.20
CA HIS A 276 5.24 -2.97 -16.92
C HIS A 276 6.27 -3.18 -15.79
N SER A 277 7.50 -2.65 -15.97
CA SER A 277 8.60 -2.87 -15.02
C SER A 277 8.28 -2.51 -13.56
N LYS A 278 7.51 -1.44 -13.32
CA LYS A 278 7.16 -0.95 -11.98
C LYS A 278 5.77 -1.39 -11.49
N HIS A 279 4.83 -1.70 -12.39
CA HIS A 279 3.41 -1.86 -12.05
C HIS A 279 2.84 -3.24 -12.43
N GLY A 280 3.69 -4.17 -12.87
CA GLY A 280 3.26 -5.50 -13.28
C GLY A 280 2.30 -5.49 -14.46
N TYR A 281 1.50 -6.53 -14.59
CA TYR A 281 0.55 -6.71 -15.70
C TYR A 281 -0.71 -5.85 -15.59
N ALA A 282 -1.05 -5.37 -14.39
CA ALA A 282 -2.25 -4.58 -14.16
C ALA A 282 -2.20 -3.15 -14.72
N HIS A 283 -1.04 -2.66 -15.21
CA HIS A 283 -0.86 -1.26 -15.58
C HIS A 283 -1.85 -0.80 -16.67
N ALA A 284 -1.91 -1.50 -17.80
CA ALA A 284 -2.80 -1.16 -18.91
C ALA A 284 -4.27 -1.36 -18.53
N ALA A 285 -4.59 -2.47 -17.86
CA ALA A 285 -5.93 -2.79 -17.40
C ALA A 285 -6.47 -1.75 -16.39
N SER A 286 -5.63 -1.30 -15.47
CA SER A 286 -6.01 -0.27 -14.49
C SER A 286 -6.34 1.08 -15.15
N LYS A 287 -5.55 1.50 -16.13
CA LYS A 287 -5.81 2.72 -16.91
C LYS A 287 -7.11 2.62 -17.70
N TRP A 288 -7.34 1.48 -18.34
CA TRP A 288 -8.58 1.24 -19.07
C TRP A 288 -9.79 1.28 -18.13
N PHE A 289 -9.75 0.54 -17.00
CA PHE A 289 -10.87 0.50 -16.07
C PHE A 289 -11.15 1.88 -15.43
N ALA A 290 -10.11 2.69 -15.19
CA ALA A 290 -10.29 4.07 -14.73
C ALA A 290 -11.08 4.92 -15.73
N ARG A 291 -10.77 4.82 -17.04
CA ARG A 291 -11.50 5.54 -18.10
C ARG A 291 -12.92 5.02 -18.25
N LEU A 292 -13.16 3.70 -18.12
CA LEU A 292 -14.51 3.13 -18.16
C LEU A 292 -15.37 3.71 -17.04
N ARG A 293 -14.89 3.71 -15.80
CA ARG A 293 -15.59 4.29 -14.65
C ARG A 293 -15.89 5.79 -14.81
N GLU A 294 -14.95 6.52 -15.39
CA GLU A 294 -15.12 7.96 -15.66
C GLU A 294 -16.27 8.18 -16.67
N ARG A 295 -16.32 7.41 -17.76
CA ARG A 295 -17.42 7.46 -18.75
C ARG A 295 -18.77 7.09 -18.16
N LEU A 296 -18.79 6.19 -17.18
CA LEU A 296 -20.01 5.73 -16.50
C LEU A 296 -20.40 6.62 -15.30
N GLY A 297 -19.69 7.73 -15.04
CA GLY A 297 -19.98 8.57 -13.86
C GLY A 297 -19.69 7.90 -12.52
N LEU A 298 -19.00 6.75 -12.51
CA LEU A 298 -18.60 6.02 -11.30
C LEU A 298 -17.30 6.59 -10.66
N LYS A 299 -16.88 7.76 -11.12
CA LYS A 299 -15.75 8.54 -10.59
C LYS A 299 -16.23 9.98 -10.42
N GLY A 300 -16.13 10.52 -9.20
CA GLY A 300 -16.54 11.89 -8.90
C GLY A 300 -15.95 12.36 -7.57
N GLU A 301 -16.25 13.58 -7.19
CA GLU A 301 -15.85 14.13 -5.91
C GLU A 301 -16.46 13.31 -4.77
N GLY A 302 -15.64 12.88 -3.81
CA GLY A 302 -16.09 11.99 -2.72
C GLY A 302 -16.32 10.53 -3.10
N VAL A 303 -16.30 10.16 -4.39
CA VAL A 303 -16.51 8.79 -4.87
C VAL A 303 -15.18 8.09 -5.08
N ARG A 304 -14.82 7.16 -4.19
CA ARG A 304 -13.57 6.39 -4.25
C ARG A 304 -13.84 4.94 -4.62
N LYS A 305 -14.40 4.71 -5.80
CA LYS A 305 -14.60 3.38 -6.36
C LYS A 305 -13.53 3.10 -7.42
N ASP A 306 -12.82 2.00 -7.29
CA ASP A 306 -11.82 1.53 -8.27
C ASP A 306 -11.96 0.01 -8.44
N PHE A 307 -11.04 -0.65 -9.15
CA PHE A 307 -11.10 -2.11 -9.30
C PHE A 307 -11.07 -2.85 -7.96
N HIS A 308 -10.36 -2.32 -6.98
CA HIS A 308 -10.33 -2.93 -5.64
C HIS A 308 -11.68 -2.83 -4.90
N SER A 309 -12.58 -1.98 -5.39
CA SER A 309 -13.97 -1.91 -4.88
C SER A 309 -14.74 -3.20 -5.10
N PHE A 310 -14.45 -4.00 -6.14
CA PHE A 310 -15.02 -5.35 -6.27
C PHE A 310 -14.72 -6.21 -5.05
N ARG A 311 -13.48 -6.14 -4.55
CA ARG A 311 -13.09 -6.86 -3.34
C ARG A 311 -13.82 -6.38 -2.08
N HIS A 312 -14.04 -5.06 -1.96
CA HIS A 312 -14.87 -4.49 -0.89
C HIS A 312 -16.33 -4.93 -1.02
N THR A 313 -16.85 -4.97 -2.24
CA THR A 313 -18.20 -5.46 -2.53
C THR A 313 -18.37 -6.92 -2.11
N VAL A 314 -17.43 -7.80 -2.50
CA VAL A 314 -17.46 -9.21 -2.11
C VAL A 314 -17.37 -9.36 -0.60
N ALA A 315 -16.45 -8.65 0.05
CA ALA A 315 -16.28 -8.71 1.50
C ALA A 315 -17.55 -8.27 2.25
N ASP A 316 -18.13 -7.15 1.82
CA ASP A 316 -19.37 -6.64 2.43
C ASP A 316 -20.55 -7.56 2.16
N HIS A 317 -20.75 -8.01 0.94
CA HIS A 317 -21.83 -8.93 0.55
C HIS A 317 -21.80 -10.24 1.38
N LEU A 318 -20.64 -10.88 1.49
CA LEU A 318 -20.50 -12.09 2.30
C LEU A 318 -20.70 -11.83 3.80
N LYS A 319 -20.24 -10.67 4.29
CA LYS A 319 -20.47 -10.24 5.68
C LYS A 319 -21.94 -10.06 5.98
N GLN A 320 -22.70 -9.39 5.09
CA GLN A 320 -24.15 -9.17 5.28
C GLN A 320 -24.94 -10.49 5.26
N GLN A 321 -24.39 -11.53 4.64
CA GLN A 321 -24.96 -12.89 4.66
C GLN A 321 -24.52 -13.72 5.88
N GLY A 322 -23.84 -13.13 6.86
CA GLY A 322 -23.39 -13.82 8.07
C GLY A 322 -22.32 -14.87 7.82
N THR A 323 -21.54 -14.74 6.73
CA THR A 323 -20.46 -15.68 6.42
C THR A 323 -19.31 -15.52 7.42
N ASP A 324 -18.75 -16.63 7.87
CA ASP A 324 -17.62 -16.65 8.80
C ASP A 324 -16.43 -15.84 8.27
N GLU A 325 -15.84 -15.00 9.13
CA GLU A 325 -14.77 -14.07 8.76
C GLU A 325 -13.51 -14.80 8.25
N ALA A 326 -13.19 -15.98 8.82
CA ALA A 326 -12.02 -16.73 8.40
C ALA A 326 -12.22 -17.33 7.00
N LEU A 327 -13.43 -17.76 6.65
CA LEU A 327 -13.76 -18.22 5.30
C LEU A 327 -13.73 -17.07 4.29
N VAL A 328 -14.26 -15.90 4.66
CA VAL A 328 -14.14 -14.69 3.82
C VAL A 328 -12.68 -14.31 3.62
N ALA A 329 -11.86 -14.38 4.67
CA ALA A 329 -10.42 -14.16 4.58
C ALA A 329 -9.74 -15.17 3.64
N GLY A 330 -10.15 -16.46 3.70
CA GLY A 330 -9.69 -17.49 2.78
C GLY A 330 -10.01 -17.19 1.31
N VAL A 331 -11.24 -16.78 1.00
CA VAL A 331 -11.64 -16.37 -0.36
C VAL A 331 -10.80 -15.19 -0.83
N LEU A 332 -10.64 -14.19 0.01
CA LEU A 332 -9.94 -12.96 -0.34
C LEU A 332 -8.41 -13.09 -0.31
N GLY A 333 -7.81 -14.12 0.30
CA GLY A 333 -6.37 -14.22 0.53
C GLY A 333 -5.91 -13.13 1.51
N HIS A 334 -6.58 -13.03 2.65
CA HIS A 334 -6.18 -12.26 3.82
C HIS A 334 -5.65 -13.19 4.90
N GLN A 335 -4.79 -12.67 5.76
CA GLN A 335 -4.45 -13.37 6.98
C GLN A 335 -5.67 -13.41 7.89
N ALA A 336 -6.10 -14.61 8.30
CA ALA A 336 -7.18 -14.74 9.26
C ALA A 336 -6.80 -14.11 10.61
N ALA A 337 -7.76 -13.48 11.28
CA ALA A 337 -7.57 -12.99 12.62
C ALA A 337 -7.44 -14.19 13.59
N GLY A 338 -6.29 -14.32 14.25
CA GLY A 338 -6.03 -15.35 15.24
C GLY A 338 -4.71 -16.10 15.03
N ILE A 339 -3.90 -16.17 16.09
CA ILE A 339 -2.55 -16.74 16.05
C ILE A 339 -2.59 -18.26 15.76
N THR A 340 -3.59 -18.96 16.27
CA THR A 340 -3.68 -20.43 16.18
C THR A 340 -3.97 -20.90 14.76
N PHE A 341 -4.99 -20.32 14.10
CA PHE A 341 -5.35 -20.71 12.73
C PHE A 341 -4.31 -20.25 11.71
N SER A 342 -3.75 -19.05 11.86
CA SER A 342 -2.74 -18.51 10.93
C SER A 342 -1.38 -19.20 11.05
N ARG A 343 -1.05 -19.83 12.19
CA ARG A 343 0.27 -20.43 12.44
C ARG A 343 0.29 -21.94 12.24
N TYR A 344 -0.82 -22.64 12.50
CA TYR A 344 -0.91 -24.11 12.49
C TYR A 344 -1.91 -24.66 11.48
N GLY A 345 -2.84 -23.83 10.98
CA GLY A 345 -3.80 -24.24 9.95
C GLY A 345 -3.17 -24.22 8.56
N LYS A 346 -3.52 -25.21 7.73
CA LYS A 346 -3.26 -25.19 6.29
C LYS A 346 -4.30 -24.29 5.61
N ASP A 347 -4.00 -23.88 4.37
CA ASP A 347 -4.98 -23.16 3.55
C ASP A 347 -6.27 -23.96 3.40
N TYR A 348 -7.39 -23.26 3.27
CA TYR A 348 -8.67 -23.89 3.04
C TYR A 348 -8.66 -24.69 1.73
N ARG A 349 -9.15 -25.92 1.78
CA ARG A 349 -9.38 -26.71 0.57
C ARG A 349 -10.49 -26.06 -0.27
N PRO A 350 -10.41 -26.15 -1.60
CA PRO A 350 -11.41 -25.55 -2.49
C PRO A 350 -12.85 -25.99 -2.18
N GLU A 351 -13.06 -27.25 -1.80
CA GLU A 351 -14.39 -27.77 -1.48
C GLU A 351 -15.04 -27.05 -0.28
N VAL A 352 -14.22 -26.54 0.65
CA VAL A 352 -14.70 -25.75 1.82
C VAL A 352 -15.07 -24.33 1.39
N LEU A 353 -14.34 -23.76 0.41
CA LEU A 353 -14.58 -22.42 -0.10
C LEU A 353 -15.72 -22.35 -1.13
N LEU A 354 -16.04 -23.47 -1.82
CA LEU A 354 -17.07 -23.48 -2.85
C LEU A 354 -18.42 -22.94 -2.37
N PRO A 355 -19.00 -23.37 -1.24
CA PRO A 355 -20.27 -22.81 -0.75
C PRO A 355 -20.19 -21.31 -0.45
N VAL A 356 -19.01 -20.82 -0.09
CA VAL A 356 -18.80 -19.39 0.20
C VAL A 356 -18.72 -18.59 -1.09
N VAL A 357 -18.02 -19.09 -2.10
CA VAL A 357 -17.93 -18.47 -3.43
C VAL A 357 -19.32 -18.40 -4.07
N GLU A 358 -20.11 -19.45 -4.01
CA GLU A 358 -21.48 -19.50 -4.58
C GLU A 358 -22.48 -18.59 -3.87
N LYS A 359 -22.15 -18.10 -2.65
CA LYS A 359 -22.94 -17.04 -2.00
C LYS A 359 -22.79 -15.66 -2.65
N ILE A 360 -21.85 -15.46 -3.58
CA ILE A 360 -21.70 -14.19 -4.29
C ILE A 360 -22.80 -14.04 -5.34
N THR A 361 -24.01 -13.80 -4.89
CA THR A 361 -25.24 -13.77 -5.73
C THR A 361 -25.54 -12.40 -6.34
N LEU A 362 -24.51 -11.59 -6.59
CA LEU A 362 -24.64 -10.27 -7.19
C LEU A 362 -25.07 -10.43 -8.67
N ALA A 363 -26.31 -10.05 -8.97
CA ALA A 363 -26.88 -10.15 -10.31
C ALA A 363 -26.34 -9.04 -11.23
N VAL A 364 -25.56 -9.42 -12.26
CA VAL A 364 -24.89 -8.43 -13.13
C VAL A 364 -25.09 -8.68 -14.62
N LEU A 365 -25.51 -9.88 -15.07
CA LEU A 365 -25.77 -10.24 -16.47
C LEU A 365 -26.84 -11.35 -16.52
#